data_02299b8bc7d8121294203d7fb01210ee
#
_entry.id   02299b8bc7d8121294203d7fb01210ee
#
_cell.length_a   1.000
_cell.length_b   1.000
_cell.length_c   1.000
_cell.angle_alpha   90.00
_cell.angle_beta   90.00
_cell.angle_gamma   90.00
#
_symmetry.space_group_name_H-M   'P 1'
#
loop_
_entity.id
_entity.type
_entity.pdbx_description
1 polymer ?
#
loop_
_entity_poly.entity_id
_entity_poly.type
_entity_poly.pdbx_seq_one_letter_code
_entity_poly.pdbx_strand_id
1 'polypeptide(L)'
;MTSQTSLLGTAGEHFVMSEMLRRGHIAALAPAGVPNVDIVVTDLEGTRLCSLQVKTRRDLGGDGGWHMKAKHENIRGERLFYCFVDFGKTPDARPTVHVLPSVVVADVLSASHRKWLATLGKKGNRTWMGYFA
;
A
#
# COMPACT_ATOMS: atom_id res chain seq x y z
N MET A 1 15.82 3.97 -17.59
CA MET A 1 15.18 2.67 -17.89
C MET A 1 14.23 2.32 -16.76
N THR A 2 12.99 1.99 -17.07
CA THR A 2 11.97 1.65 -16.07
C THR A 2 12.20 0.24 -15.55
N SER A 3 12.29 0.08 -14.23
CA SER A 3 12.46 -1.24 -13.62
C SER A 3 11.15 -2.03 -13.61
N GLN A 4 11.23 -3.36 -13.49
CA GLN A 4 10.05 -4.20 -13.34
C GLN A 4 9.23 -3.81 -12.10
N THR A 5 9.89 -3.40 -11.03
CA THR A 5 9.23 -2.95 -9.81
C THR A 5 8.39 -1.69 -10.06
N SER A 6 8.92 -0.74 -10.84
CA SER A 6 8.16 0.47 -11.22
C SER A 6 6.96 0.14 -12.08
N LEU A 7 7.11 -0.78 -13.03
CA LEU A 7 5.99 -1.21 -13.88
C LEU A 7 4.91 -1.91 -13.05
N LEU A 8 5.31 -2.75 -12.11
CA LEU A 8 4.39 -3.45 -11.24
C LEU A 8 3.60 -2.46 -10.37
N GLY A 9 4.28 -1.49 -9.78
CA GLY A 9 3.63 -0.45 -8.97
C GLY A 9 2.61 0.35 -9.78
N THR A 10 2.97 0.75 -10.99
CA THR A 10 2.06 1.45 -11.90
C THR A 10 0.86 0.58 -12.26
N ALA A 11 1.08 -0.70 -12.53
CA ALA A 11 -0.01 -1.63 -12.81
C ALA A 11 -0.98 -1.73 -11.63
N GLY A 12 -0.46 -1.77 -10.39
CA GLY A 12 -1.28 -1.80 -9.19
C GLY A 12 -2.15 -0.57 -9.04
N GLU A 13 -1.58 0.62 -9.28
CA GLU A 13 -2.32 1.87 -9.23
C GLU A 13 -3.46 1.89 -10.25
N HIS A 14 -3.19 1.51 -11.49
CA HIS A 14 -4.20 1.44 -12.54
C HIS A 14 -5.28 0.41 -12.25
N PHE A 15 -4.89 -0.73 -11.68
CA PHE A 15 -5.85 -1.76 -11.30
C PHE A 15 -6.81 -1.25 -10.23
N VAL A 16 -6.30 -0.61 -9.16
CA VAL A 16 -7.13 -0.04 -8.10
C VAL A 16 -8.03 1.06 -8.66
N MET A 17 -7.48 1.93 -9.51
CA MET A 17 -8.28 2.99 -10.14
C MET A 17 -9.44 2.40 -10.95
N SER A 18 -9.16 1.39 -11.76
CA SER A 18 -10.19 0.69 -12.54
C SER A 18 -11.27 0.10 -11.64
N GLU A 19 -10.87 -0.53 -10.53
CA GLU A 19 -11.83 -1.12 -9.59
C GLU A 19 -12.71 -0.07 -8.91
N MET A 20 -12.17 1.10 -8.59
CA MET A 20 -12.96 2.20 -8.02
C MET A 20 -13.99 2.72 -9.03
N LEU A 21 -13.56 2.94 -10.26
CA LEU A 21 -14.44 3.41 -11.32
C LEU A 21 -15.55 2.39 -11.62
N ARG A 22 -15.24 1.11 -11.67
CA ARG A 22 -16.23 0.05 -11.90
C ARG A 22 -17.29 -0.02 -10.81
N ARG A 23 -16.94 0.41 -9.60
CA ARG A 23 -17.86 0.43 -8.46
C ARG A 23 -18.62 1.75 -8.32
N GLY A 24 -18.48 2.65 -9.28
CA GLY A 24 -19.25 3.87 -9.32
C GLY A 24 -18.61 5.06 -8.60
N HIS A 25 -17.33 4.99 -8.28
CA HIS A 25 -16.60 6.10 -7.67
C HIS A 25 -15.82 6.86 -8.73
N ILE A 26 -15.69 8.18 -8.54
CA ILE A 26 -14.78 8.97 -9.35
C ILE A 26 -13.37 8.79 -8.80
N ALA A 27 -12.43 8.36 -9.62
CA ALA A 27 -11.07 8.13 -9.21
C ALA A 27 -10.10 8.70 -10.25
N ALA A 28 -9.01 9.32 -9.75
CA ALA A 28 -7.96 9.89 -10.59
C ALA A 28 -6.61 9.66 -9.95
N LEU A 29 -5.59 9.47 -10.77
CA LEU A 29 -4.21 9.37 -10.29
C LEU A 29 -3.75 10.73 -9.76
N ALA A 30 -3.06 10.71 -8.63
CA ALA A 30 -2.39 11.89 -8.10
C ALA A 30 -1.20 12.25 -9.01
N PRO A 31 -0.79 13.53 -9.04
CA PRO A 31 0.41 13.92 -9.78
C PRO A 31 1.63 13.14 -9.33
N ALA A 32 2.54 12.87 -10.24
CA ALA A 32 3.79 12.19 -9.93
C ALA A 32 4.57 12.98 -8.87
N GLY A 33 5.14 12.27 -7.90
CA GLY A 33 5.94 12.88 -6.85
C GLY A 33 5.18 13.35 -5.63
N VAL A 34 3.84 13.27 -5.62
CA VAL A 34 3.07 13.54 -4.40
C VAL A 34 3.31 12.42 -3.39
N PRO A 35 3.80 12.74 -2.18
CA PRO A 35 4.05 11.71 -1.20
C PRO A 35 2.74 11.15 -0.63
N ASN A 36 2.73 9.83 -0.39
CA ASN A 36 1.71 9.11 0.35
C ASN A 36 0.31 9.04 -0.30
N VAL A 37 0.13 9.64 -1.47
CA VAL A 37 -1.15 9.60 -2.20
C VAL A 37 -0.89 9.21 -3.64
N ASP A 38 -1.51 8.11 -4.07
CA ASP A 38 -1.41 7.64 -5.45
C ASP A 38 -2.70 7.91 -6.22
N ILE A 39 -3.85 7.83 -5.54
CA ILE A 39 -5.17 7.96 -6.15
C ILE A 39 -6.05 8.82 -5.25
N VAL A 40 -6.81 9.71 -5.87
CA VAL A 40 -7.86 10.48 -5.18
C VAL A 40 -9.20 9.94 -5.62
N VAL A 41 -10.10 9.70 -4.66
CA VAL A 41 -11.42 9.10 -4.91
C VAL A 41 -12.51 9.96 -4.29
N THR A 42 -13.59 10.15 -5.01
CA THR A 42 -14.76 10.86 -4.50
C THR A 42 -16.04 10.17 -4.97
N ASP A 43 -17.15 10.46 -4.29
CA ASP A 43 -18.48 10.06 -4.76
C ASP A 43 -18.93 10.96 -5.93
N LEU A 44 -20.06 10.62 -6.55
CA LEU A 44 -20.57 11.38 -7.70
C LEU A 44 -20.96 12.81 -7.34
N GLU A 45 -21.31 13.06 -6.11
CA GLU A 45 -21.73 14.38 -5.61
C GLU A 45 -20.53 15.23 -5.16
N GLY A 46 -19.33 14.62 -5.07
CA GLY A 46 -18.15 15.32 -4.58
C GLY A 46 -18.15 15.62 -3.10
N THR A 47 -19.01 14.97 -2.32
CA THR A 47 -19.16 15.24 -0.87
C THR A 47 -18.24 14.39 0.00
N ARG A 48 -17.73 13.28 -0.53
CA ARG A 48 -16.84 12.38 0.20
C ARG A 48 -15.55 12.20 -0.59
N LEU A 49 -14.47 12.76 -0.06
CA LEU A 49 -13.16 12.67 -0.66
C LEU A 49 -12.26 11.78 0.20
N CYS A 50 -11.58 10.84 -0.42
CA CYS A 50 -10.54 10.08 0.24
C CYS A 50 -9.34 9.91 -0.66
N SER A 51 -8.22 9.53 -0.05
CA SER A 51 -6.95 9.30 -0.73
C SER A 51 -6.53 7.86 -0.55
N LEU A 52 -5.93 7.29 -1.58
CA LEU A 52 -5.43 5.92 -1.56
C LEU A 52 -3.93 5.91 -1.80
N GLN A 53 -3.24 5.10 -1.02
CA GLN A 53 -1.86 4.73 -1.30
C GLN A 53 -1.84 3.25 -1.68
N VAL A 54 -1.28 2.93 -2.84
CA VAL A 54 -1.27 1.58 -3.38
C VAL A 54 0.07 0.92 -3.10
N LYS A 55 0.03 -0.27 -2.55
CA LYS A 55 1.19 -1.12 -2.35
C LYS A 55 0.95 -2.40 -3.13
N THR A 56 1.89 -2.75 -3.99
CA THR A 56 1.73 -3.87 -4.92
C THR A 56 2.80 -4.92 -4.70
N ARG A 57 2.41 -6.19 -4.80
CA ARG A 57 3.34 -7.31 -4.76
C ARG A 57 2.97 -8.37 -5.78
N ARG A 58 3.94 -9.23 -6.08
CA ARG A 58 3.75 -10.51 -6.76
C ARG A 58 4.10 -11.62 -5.78
N ASP A 59 3.36 -12.70 -5.82
CA ASP A 59 3.62 -13.86 -4.97
C ASP A 59 4.67 -14.76 -5.63
N LEU A 60 5.93 -14.36 -5.50
CA LEU A 60 7.08 -15.07 -6.10
C LEU A 60 7.82 -15.95 -5.07
N GLY A 61 7.20 -16.22 -3.93
CA GLY A 61 7.81 -16.99 -2.86
C GLY A 61 8.46 -16.09 -1.82
N GLY A 62 8.97 -16.68 -0.76
CA GLY A 62 9.61 -15.95 0.32
C GLY A 62 8.64 -15.43 1.36
N ASP A 63 8.31 -14.18 1.31
CA ASP A 63 7.40 -13.56 2.25
C ASP A 63 5.98 -13.50 1.69
N GLY A 64 4.98 -13.44 2.56
CA GLY A 64 3.58 -13.41 2.18
C GLY A 64 2.92 -12.04 2.32
N GLY A 65 3.68 -10.94 2.29
CA GLY A 65 3.12 -9.62 2.53
C GLY A 65 3.81 -8.50 1.77
N TRP A 66 3.54 -7.29 2.19
CA TRP A 66 4.04 -6.05 1.56
C TRP A 66 5.07 -5.39 2.47
N HIS A 67 6.19 -4.96 1.88
CA HIS A 67 7.25 -4.27 2.62
C HIS A 67 6.85 -2.83 2.91
N MET A 68 7.02 -2.43 4.16
CA MET A 68 6.72 -1.09 4.64
C MET A 68 7.95 -0.51 5.34
N LYS A 69 8.06 0.82 5.32
CA LYS A 69 9.17 1.54 5.96
C LYS A 69 8.71 2.12 7.29
N ALA A 70 9.67 2.49 8.15
CA ALA A 70 9.37 3.09 9.45
C ALA A 70 8.49 4.34 9.34
N LYS A 71 8.64 5.14 8.27
CA LYS A 71 7.81 6.33 8.07
C LYS A 71 6.32 6.02 8.04
N HIS A 72 5.93 4.83 7.62
CA HIS A 72 4.52 4.46 7.49
C HIS A 72 3.80 4.31 8.84
N GLU A 73 4.53 4.09 9.92
CA GLU A 73 3.91 4.01 11.26
C GLU A 73 3.39 5.37 11.75
N ASN A 74 3.80 6.46 11.13
CA ASN A 74 3.39 7.82 11.48
C ASN A 74 2.40 8.43 10.48
N ILE A 75 2.02 7.71 9.45
CA ILE A 75 1.06 8.17 8.45
C ILE A 75 -0.34 7.79 8.91
N ARG A 76 -1.11 8.79 9.41
CA ARG A 76 -2.41 8.59 10.06
C ARG A 76 -3.46 9.57 9.55
N GLY A 77 -3.74 9.53 8.26
CA GLY A 77 -4.81 10.34 7.69
C GLY A 77 -6.17 9.70 7.90
N GLU A 78 -7.15 10.46 8.39
CA GLU A 78 -8.51 9.93 8.64
C GLU A 78 -9.18 9.43 7.36
N ARG A 79 -8.85 10.03 6.23
CA ARG A 79 -9.41 9.67 4.93
C ARG A 79 -8.33 9.14 3.97
N LEU A 80 -7.26 8.61 4.53
CA LEU A 80 -6.21 7.94 3.78
C LEU A 80 -6.31 6.44 4.02
N PHE A 81 -6.35 5.68 2.93
CA PHE A 81 -6.44 4.22 2.94
C PHE A 81 -5.29 3.62 2.16
N TYR A 82 -4.83 2.48 2.60
CA TYR A 82 -3.91 1.66 1.82
C TYR A 82 -4.70 0.64 1.01
N CYS A 83 -4.29 0.44 -0.23
CA CYS A 83 -4.76 -0.65 -1.07
C CYS A 83 -3.59 -1.61 -1.29
N PHE A 84 -3.65 -2.77 -0.68
CA PHE A 84 -2.63 -3.81 -0.82
C PHE A 84 -3.03 -4.74 -1.95
N VAL A 85 -2.30 -4.66 -3.06
CA VAL A 85 -2.58 -5.41 -4.28
C VAL A 85 -1.63 -6.59 -4.38
N ASP A 86 -2.19 -7.77 -4.59
CA ASP A 86 -1.42 -8.98 -4.87
C ASP A 86 -1.79 -9.48 -6.27
N PHE A 87 -0.83 -9.45 -7.18
CA PHE A 87 -1.02 -9.93 -8.54
C PHE A 87 -0.79 -11.44 -8.69
N GLY A 88 -0.46 -12.12 -7.60
CA GLY A 88 -0.25 -13.56 -7.63
C GLY A 88 1.06 -13.95 -8.29
N LYS A 89 1.12 -15.21 -8.75
CA LYS A 89 2.37 -15.81 -9.24
C LYS A 89 2.60 -15.60 -10.74
N THR A 90 1.54 -15.41 -11.50
CA THR A 90 1.61 -15.31 -12.97
C THR A 90 0.82 -14.10 -13.45
N PRO A 91 1.12 -13.59 -14.67
CA PRO A 91 0.35 -12.49 -15.24
C PRO A 91 -1.15 -12.79 -15.42
N ASP A 92 -1.52 -14.06 -15.51
CA ASP A 92 -2.91 -14.48 -15.70
C ASP A 92 -3.65 -14.70 -14.37
N ALA A 93 -2.98 -14.61 -13.24
CA ALA A 93 -3.60 -14.79 -11.94
C ALA A 93 -4.59 -13.65 -11.67
N ARG A 94 -5.70 -14.00 -11.01
CA ARG A 94 -6.68 -12.99 -10.59
C ARG A 94 -6.11 -12.15 -9.46
N PRO A 95 -6.01 -10.81 -9.61
CA PRO A 95 -5.52 -9.96 -8.54
C PRO A 95 -6.46 -9.92 -7.35
N THR A 96 -5.89 -9.75 -6.16
CA THR A 96 -6.64 -9.47 -4.94
C THR A 96 -6.22 -8.11 -4.39
N VAL A 97 -7.16 -7.41 -3.75
CA VAL A 97 -6.91 -6.12 -3.13
C VAL A 97 -7.50 -6.11 -1.73
N HIS A 98 -6.69 -5.67 -0.77
CA HIS A 98 -7.14 -5.42 0.61
C HIS A 98 -7.08 -3.93 0.86
N VAL A 99 -8.19 -3.34 1.30
CA VAL A 99 -8.29 -1.90 1.60
C VAL A 99 -8.33 -1.73 3.11
N LEU A 100 -7.40 -0.96 3.65
CA LEU A 100 -7.27 -0.76 5.09
C LEU A 100 -7.06 0.72 5.41
N PRO A 101 -7.72 1.23 6.47
CA PRO A 101 -7.46 2.60 6.93
C PRO A 101 -5.99 2.78 7.32
N SER A 102 -5.42 3.94 7.01
CA SER A 102 -4.02 4.23 7.32
C SER A 102 -3.71 4.12 8.81
N VAL A 103 -4.66 4.49 9.67
CA VAL A 103 -4.51 4.40 11.13
C VAL A 103 -4.30 2.95 11.59
N VAL A 104 -5.05 2.00 11.01
CA VAL A 104 -4.91 0.58 11.33
C VAL A 104 -3.53 0.07 10.92
N VAL A 105 -3.09 0.42 9.72
CA VAL A 105 -1.77 0.02 9.23
C VAL A 105 -0.67 0.61 10.11
N ALA A 106 -0.77 1.90 10.47
CA ALA A 106 0.19 2.57 11.33
C ALA A 106 0.28 1.89 12.71
N ASP A 107 -0.85 1.52 13.29
CA ASP A 107 -0.87 0.86 14.60
C ASP A 107 -0.21 -0.52 14.56
N VAL A 108 -0.49 -1.31 13.53
CA VAL A 108 0.13 -2.63 13.35
C VAL A 108 1.65 -2.49 13.16
N LEU A 109 2.08 -1.55 12.33
CA LEU A 109 3.51 -1.33 12.08
C LEU A 109 4.24 -0.81 13.32
N SER A 110 3.63 0.09 14.08
CA SER A 110 4.22 0.61 15.32
C SER A 110 4.42 -0.50 16.35
N ALA A 111 3.44 -1.37 16.52
CA ALA A 111 3.55 -2.51 17.43
C ALA A 111 4.65 -3.49 16.99
N SER A 112 4.71 -3.78 15.69
CA SER A 112 5.74 -4.65 15.11
C SER A 112 7.13 -4.06 15.26
N HIS A 113 7.30 -2.77 15.03
CA HIS A 113 8.57 -2.06 15.15
C HIS A 113 9.08 -2.06 16.59
N ARG A 114 8.19 -1.80 17.57
CA ARG A 114 8.56 -1.86 18.99
C ARG A 114 9.04 -3.23 19.39
N LYS A 115 8.38 -4.28 18.92
CA LYS A 115 8.77 -5.66 19.17
C LYS A 115 10.14 -5.96 18.55
N TRP A 116 10.41 -5.48 17.35
CA TRP A 116 11.70 -5.65 16.69
C TRP A 116 12.82 -4.93 17.46
N LEU A 117 12.57 -3.68 17.91
CA LEU A 117 13.54 -2.92 18.71
C LEU A 117 13.91 -3.64 20.00
N ALA A 118 12.95 -4.31 20.64
CA ALA A 118 13.18 -5.07 21.85
C ALA A 118 14.11 -6.28 21.64
N THR A 119 14.30 -6.73 20.40
CA THR A 119 15.15 -7.88 20.07
C THR A 119 16.48 -7.48 19.44
N LEU A 120 16.79 -6.19 19.31
CA LEU A 120 17.98 -5.69 18.60
C LEU A 120 19.30 -6.19 19.18
N GLY A 121 19.39 -6.34 20.49
CA GLY A 121 20.59 -6.82 21.15
C GLY A 121 21.04 -8.23 20.73
N LYS A 122 20.15 -8.98 20.10
CA LYS A 122 20.43 -10.36 19.65
C LYS A 122 20.89 -10.45 18.21
N LYS A 123 20.64 -9.42 17.37
CA LYS A 123 20.85 -9.50 15.93
C LYS A 123 21.69 -8.36 15.34
N GLY A 124 22.18 -7.45 16.16
CA GLY A 124 23.00 -6.32 15.70
C GLY A 124 22.20 -5.20 15.03
N ASN A 125 22.92 -4.24 14.46
CA ASN A 125 22.31 -3.08 13.83
C ASN A 125 21.76 -3.42 12.46
N ARG A 126 20.44 -3.49 12.35
CA ARG A 126 19.75 -3.65 11.07
C ARG A 126 18.73 -2.55 10.90
N THR A 127 18.55 -2.11 9.67
CA THR A 127 17.45 -1.20 9.35
C THR A 127 16.14 -1.97 9.42
N TRP A 128 15.19 -1.45 10.19
CA TRP A 128 13.87 -2.05 10.26
C TRP A 128 13.13 -1.86 8.94
N MET A 129 12.60 -2.95 8.44
CA MET A 129 11.74 -2.92 7.28
C MET A 129 10.43 -3.58 7.66
N GLY A 130 9.37 -2.79 7.76
CA GLY A 130 8.06 -3.27 8.14
C GLY A 130 7.48 -4.22 7.11
N TYR A 131 6.57 -5.05 7.57
CA TYR A 131 5.99 -6.09 6.76
C TYR A 131 4.52 -6.23 7.12
N PHE A 132 3.66 -6.08 6.13
CA PHE A 132 2.23 -6.16 6.31
C PHE A 132 1.68 -7.32 5.48
N ALA A 133 1.16 -8.32 6.17
CA ALA A 133 0.61 -9.52 5.55
C ALA A 133 -0.91 -9.59 5.68
#